data_411a4317443ca5d5a29e15f0e9c2df51
#
_entry.id   411a4317443ca5d5a29e15f0e9c2df51
#
_cell.length_a   1.000
_cell.length_b   1.000
_cell.length_c   1.000
_cell.angle_alpha   90.00
_cell.angle_beta   90.00
_cell.angle_gamma   90.00
#
_symmetry.space_group_name_H-M   'P 1'
#
loop_
_entity.id
_entity.type
_entity.pdbx_description
1 polymer ?
#
loop_
_entity_poly.entity_id
_entity_poly.type
_entity_poly.pdbx_seq_one_letter_code
_entity_poly.pdbx_strand_id
1 'polypeptide(L)'
;MVRNQILVLDHNYGLWYERRRDDHERVRRRDGDVWGPFYEQPFARSGEGTAWEGLSKYDLNRPNAWYWNRLKQFAEKGAEKGLLLFHENYFQHNILEAGAHWVDCPWRSANNINQTDMPEPVPFAGDKRIFVADMFYDISHPVRREFHRKYIRQCLDNFADDANVVQLISAEFTGPLHFVQFWLDVIGEWEKETGKKATVALSATKDVQDAILNDTQRAKLVDIIDIRYWHYKVDGLYAPEGGKNLAPRQHARKMKVGKVTFDEAYRAVSEYRKKFPEKAVTYYAQNYPDMAWAVFMASGSCPVVPVADEAF
;
A
#
# COMPACT_ATOMS: atom_id res chain seq x y z
N MET A 1 -8.65 -0.53 -20.13
CA MET A 1 -8.18 -1.51 -19.12
C MET A 1 -8.60 -2.92 -19.51
N VAL A 2 -9.87 -3.25 -19.53
CA VAL A 2 -10.33 -4.62 -19.92
C VAL A 2 -9.77 -5.07 -21.27
N ARG A 3 -9.73 -4.20 -22.28
CA ARG A 3 -9.11 -4.50 -23.59
C ARG A 3 -7.63 -4.84 -23.53
N ASN A 4 -6.93 -4.43 -22.47
CA ASN A 4 -5.51 -4.67 -22.26
C ASN A 4 -5.26 -5.78 -21.23
N GLN A 5 -6.27 -6.60 -20.91
CA GLN A 5 -6.19 -7.71 -19.96
C GLN A 5 -5.74 -7.30 -18.56
N ILE A 6 -5.95 -6.05 -18.16
CA ILE A 6 -5.68 -5.58 -16.81
C ILE A 6 -6.81 -6.08 -15.92
N LEU A 7 -6.47 -6.84 -14.87
CA LEU A 7 -7.41 -7.40 -13.90
C LEU A 7 -7.38 -6.69 -12.56
N VAL A 8 -6.25 -6.08 -12.22
CA VAL A 8 -6.00 -5.46 -10.92
C VAL A 8 -5.71 -3.97 -11.09
N LEU A 9 -6.33 -3.16 -10.27
CA LEU A 9 -6.06 -1.74 -10.11
C LEU A 9 -5.47 -1.53 -8.73
N ASP A 10 -4.28 -0.97 -8.63
CA ASP A 10 -3.71 -0.49 -7.37
C ASP A 10 -4.16 0.94 -7.10
N HIS A 11 -4.57 1.23 -5.89
CA HIS A 11 -4.95 2.56 -5.44
C HIS A 11 -4.39 2.87 -4.05
N ASN A 12 -3.81 4.06 -3.90
CA ASN A 12 -3.52 4.68 -2.62
C ASN A 12 -3.82 6.19 -2.66
N TYR A 13 -4.02 6.82 -1.51
CA TYR A 13 -4.42 8.23 -1.46
C TYR A 13 -3.32 9.20 -1.93
N GLY A 14 -2.06 8.80 -1.92
CA GLY A 14 -0.95 9.62 -2.39
C GLY A 14 -0.91 9.83 -3.91
N LEU A 15 -1.60 8.99 -4.67
CA LEU A 15 -1.66 9.10 -6.15
C LEU A 15 -2.65 10.17 -6.64
N TRP A 16 -3.49 10.72 -5.79
CA TRP A 16 -4.46 11.75 -6.15
C TRP A 16 -3.85 13.12 -6.41
N TYR A 17 -2.59 13.31 -5.99
CA TYR A 17 -1.88 14.55 -6.23
C TYR A 17 -1.38 14.63 -7.67
N GLU A 18 -1.58 15.80 -8.25
CA GLU A 18 -0.89 16.15 -9.48
C GLU A 18 0.62 15.93 -9.32
N ARG A 19 1.22 15.17 -10.22
CA ARG A 19 2.67 14.84 -10.22
C ARG A 19 3.60 16.04 -10.50
N ARG A 20 3.12 17.24 -10.39
CA ARG A 20 3.91 18.48 -10.45
C ARG A 20 4.69 18.75 -9.18
N ARG A 21 4.54 17.85 -8.20
CA ARG A 21 5.50 17.71 -7.12
C ARG A 21 6.70 16.94 -7.64
N ASP A 22 7.88 17.49 -7.42
CA ASP A 22 9.09 16.71 -7.55
C ASP A 22 9.18 15.76 -6.36
N ASP A 23 9.08 14.47 -6.61
CA ASP A 23 9.16 13.43 -5.59
C ASP A 23 10.48 13.45 -4.79
N HIS A 24 11.48 14.12 -5.33
CA HIS A 24 12.82 14.21 -4.75
C HIS A 24 13.16 15.58 -4.18
N GLU A 25 12.27 16.56 -4.30
CA GLU A 25 12.44 17.89 -3.73
C GLU A 25 11.63 18.07 -2.44
N ARG A 26 12.13 18.98 -1.58
CA ARG A 26 11.50 19.29 -0.29
C ARG A 26 10.38 20.31 -0.42
N VAL A 27 10.13 20.79 -1.61
CA VAL A 27 9.20 21.91 -1.89
C VAL A 27 8.26 21.51 -3.02
N ARG A 28 7.00 21.87 -2.85
CA ARG A 28 6.00 21.73 -3.91
C ARG A 28 6.36 22.62 -5.09
N ARG A 29 6.30 22.11 -6.31
CA ARG A 29 6.34 22.91 -7.51
C ARG A 29 5.03 23.68 -7.64
N ARG A 30 5.15 24.98 -7.88
CA ARG A 30 4.01 25.89 -8.04
C ARG A 30 3.58 26.11 -9.48
N ASP A 31 4.33 25.62 -10.43
CA ASP A 31 4.13 25.77 -11.87
C ASP A 31 3.05 24.85 -12.44
N GLY A 32 2.31 24.21 -11.59
CA GLY A 32 1.25 23.31 -11.94
C GLY A 32 -0.08 23.67 -11.30
N ASP A 33 -1.12 23.68 -12.10
CA ASP A 33 -2.49 23.84 -11.62
C ASP A 33 -2.93 22.52 -10.98
N VAL A 34 -3.10 22.53 -9.67
CA VAL A 34 -3.77 21.45 -8.96
C VAL A 34 -5.19 21.92 -8.70
N TRP A 35 -6.11 21.32 -9.43
CA TRP A 35 -7.53 21.62 -9.32
C TRP A 35 -8.16 20.78 -8.20
N GLY A 36 -9.07 21.35 -7.41
CA GLY A 36 -10.02 20.47 -6.71
C GLY A 36 -10.71 19.58 -7.75
N PRO A 37 -10.91 18.31 -7.49
CA PRO A 37 -10.87 17.62 -6.19
C PRO A 37 -9.53 16.94 -5.86
N PHE A 38 -8.47 17.20 -6.56
CA PHE A 38 -7.16 16.56 -6.33
C PHE A 38 -6.50 16.94 -5.00
N TYR A 39 -7.02 17.96 -4.32
CA TYR A 39 -6.66 18.27 -2.94
C TYR A 39 -7.39 17.41 -1.90
N GLU A 40 -8.34 16.60 -2.34
CA GLU A 40 -9.12 15.79 -1.44
C GLU A 40 -8.32 14.59 -0.93
N GLN A 41 -8.36 14.42 0.37
CA GLN A 41 -7.68 13.37 1.12
C GLN A 41 -8.70 12.53 1.89
N PRO A 42 -8.31 11.38 2.47
CA PRO A 42 -9.21 10.55 3.26
C PRO A 42 -9.87 11.26 4.45
N PHE A 43 -9.28 12.36 4.92
CA PHE A 43 -9.75 13.13 6.09
C PHE A 43 -10.41 14.43 5.66
N ALA A 44 -11.46 14.81 6.38
CA ALA A 44 -12.18 16.05 6.13
C ALA A 44 -11.38 17.27 6.59
N ARG A 45 -11.60 18.40 5.94
CA ARG A 45 -11.10 19.69 6.41
C ARG A 45 -11.87 20.13 7.65
N SER A 46 -11.15 20.64 8.65
CA SER A 46 -11.75 21.07 9.93
C SER A 46 -12.50 22.41 9.84
N GLY A 47 -12.11 23.26 8.91
CA GLY A 47 -12.49 24.68 8.86
C GLY A 47 -11.58 25.58 9.71
N GLU A 48 -10.63 25.01 10.45
CA GLU A 48 -9.73 25.72 11.37
C GLU A 48 -8.30 25.77 10.87
N GLY A 49 -7.59 26.84 11.19
CA GLY A 49 -6.18 27.03 10.88
C GLY A 49 -5.87 26.99 9.40
N THR A 50 -4.58 26.92 9.08
CA THR A 50 -4.09 26.86 7.69
C THR A 50 -3.06 25.74 7.55
N ALA A 51 -3.31 24.81 6.66
CA ALA A 51 -2.38 23.77 6.28
C ALA A 51 -1.36 24.31 5.26
N TRP A 52 -0.38 23.49 4.91
CA TRP A 52 0.73 23.92 4.06
C TRP A 52 0.30 24.45 2.68
N GLU A 53 -0.75 23.90 2.10
CA GLU A 53 -1.28 24.30 0.80
C GLU A 53 -2.22 25.53 0.84
N GLY A 54 -2.45 26.08 2.04
CA GLY A 54 -3.28 27.28 2.23
C GLY A 54 -4.75 27.02 2.53
N LEU A 55 -5.19 25.77 2.55
CA LEU A 55 -6.54 25.38 2.96
C LEU A 55 -6.60 25.16 4.49
N SER A 56 -7.81 25.01 5.04
CA SER A 56 -7.96 24.67 6.46
C SER A 56 -7.33 23.31 6.77
N LYS A 57 -6.85 23.14 8.00
CA LYS A 57 -6.23 21.90 8.45
C LYS A 57 -7.21 20.73 8.41
N TYR A 58 -6.69 19.52 8.34
CA TYR A 58 -7.47 18.28 8.42
C TYR A 58 -7.92 18.00 9.86
N ASP A 59 -9.05 17.32 9.98
CA ASP A 59 -9.45 16.63 11.21
C ASP A 59 -9.37 15.11 10.99
N LEU A 60 -8.37 14.45 11.60
CA LEU A 60 -8.15 13.01 11.44
C LEU A 60 -9.25 12.16 12.11
N ASN A 61 -10.15 12.75 12.88
CA ASN A 61 -11.32 12.07 13.41
C ASN A 61 -12.52 12.07 12.44
N ARG A 62 -12.43 12.82 11.34
CA ARG A 62 -13.54 13.00 10.41
C ARG A 62 -13.18 12.47 9.02
N PRO A 63 -13.78 11.35 8.59
CA PRO A 63 -13.65 10.89 7.21
C PRO A 63 -14.16 11.93 6.22
N ASN A 64 -13.48 12.09 5.09
CA ASN A 64 -13.94 12.92 4.00
C ASN A 64 -14.99 12.16 3.17
N ALA A 65 -16.25 12.47 3.36
CA ALA A 65 -17.36 11.79 2.71
C ALA A 65 -17.25 11.80 1.17
N TRP A 66 -16.78 12.91 0.59
CA TRP A 66 -16.60 13.00 -0.86
C TRP A 66 -15.54 12.00 -1.34
N TYR A 67 -14.38 11.95 -0.70
CA TYR A 67 -13.28 11.03 -1.04
C TYR A 67 -13.74 9.57 -0.97
N TRP A 68 -14.33 9.17 0.15
CA TRP A 68 -14.75 7.79 0.40
C TRP A 68 -15.89 7.35 -0.52
N ASN A 69 -16.89 8.21 -0.75
CA ASN A 69 -17.96 7.93 -1.71
C ASN A 69 -17.43 7.79 -3.14
N ARG A 70 -16.50 8.66 -3.53
CA ARG A 70 -15.90 8.59 -4.87
C ARG A 70 -15.09 7.32 -5.08
N LEU A 71 -14.34 6.92 -4.07
CA LEU A 71 -13.56 5.70 -4.10
C LEU A 71 -14.45 4.45 -4.13
N LYS A 72 -15.56 4.46 -3.40
CA LYS A 72 -16.57 3.40 -3.46
C LYS A 72 -17.17 3.28 -4.87
N GLN A 73 -17.62 4.37 -5.47
CA GLN A 73 -18.10 4.39 -6.86
C GLN A 73 -17.07 3.83 -7.84
N PHE A 74 -15.78 4.10 -7.61
CA PHE A 74 -14.71 3.57 -8.43
C PHE A 74 -14.58 2.04 -8.27
N ALA A 75 -14.68 1.52 -7.04
CA ALA A 75 -14.68 0.09 -6.78
C ALA A 75 -15.89 -0.62 -7.42
N GLU A 76 -17.09 -0.06 -7.27
CA GLU A 76 -18.32 -0.57 -7.89
C GLU A 76 -18.20 -0.62 -9.43
N LYS A 77 -17.67 0.44 -10.05
CA LYS A 77 -17.39 0.47 -11.49
C LYS A 77 -16.33 -0.54 -11.91
N GLY A 78 -15.36 -0.81 -11.06
CA GLY A 78 -14.37 -1.87 -11.23
C GLY A 78 -15.07 -3.24 -11.24
N ALA A 79 -15.94 -3.51 -10.27
CA ALA A 79 -16.69 -4.75 -10.14
C ALA A 79 -17.55 -5.04 -11.39
N GLU A 80 -18.27 -4.03 -11.90
CA GLU A 80 -19.05 -4.14 -13.15
C GLU A 80 -18.20 -4.58 -14.37
N LYS A 81 -16.89 -4.36 -14.31
CA LYS A 81 -15.92 -4.71 -15.36
C LYS A 81 -15.08 -5.94 -15.04
N GLY A 82 -15.38 -6.64 -13.94
CA GLY A 82 -14.59 -7.79 -13.49
C GLY A 82 -13.18 -7.42 -13.01
N LEU A 83 -12.97 -6.18 -12.53
CA LEU A 83 -11.68 -5.72 -12.03
C LEU A 83 -11.60 -5.82 -10.52
N LEU A 84 -10.44 -6.22 -10.01
CA LEU A 84 -10.09 -6.14 -8.61
C LEU A 84 -9.48 -4.78 -8.29
N LEU A 85 -9.82 -4.22 -7.13
CA LEU A 85 -9.19 -3.04 -6.57
C LEU A 85 -8.27 -3.47 -5.41
N PHE A 86 -6.97 -3.32 -5.57
CA PHE A 86 -6.01 -3.41 -4.47
C PHE A 86 -5.97 -2.03 -3.80
N HIS A 87 -6.67 -1.94 -2.67
CA HIS A 87 -6.77 -0.72 -1.88
C HIS A 87 -5.64 -0.65 -0.86
N GLU A 88 -4.61 0.09 -1.20
CA GLU A 88 -3.50 0.39 -0.31
C GLU A 88 -3.96 1.41 0.74
N ASN A 89 -4.06 1.00 2.00
CA ASN A 89 -4.57 1.83 3.07
C ASN A 89 -3.71 3.08 3.28
N TYR A 90 -2.40 2.95 3.10
CA TYR A 90 -1.42 4.01 3.29
C TYR A 90 -0.60 4.26 2.03
N PHE A 91 0.10 5.39 2.01
CA PHE A 91 1.11 5.70 1.01
C PHE A 91 2.45 5.90 1.69
N GLN A 92 3.26 4.83 1.74
CA GLN A 92 4.52 4.82 2.49
C GLN A 92 5.51 5.90 2.04
N HIS A 93 5.50 6.27 0.76
CA HIS A 93 6.35 7.35 0.24
C HIS A 93 6.15 8.69 0.95
N ASN A 94 4.95 8.94 1.50
CA ASN A 94 4.69 10.15 2.28
C ASN A 94 5.56 10.27 3.53
N ILE A 95 5.99 9.15 4.09
CA ILE A 95 6.65 9.10 5.40
C ILE A 95 8.12 8.72 5.36
N LEU A 96 8.66 8.31 4.21
CA LEU A 96 10.04 7.84 4.15
C LEU A 96 10.86 8.28 2.94
N GLU A 97 10.26 8.85 1.91
CA GLU A 97 11.06 9.27 0.75
C GLU A 97 11.43 10.75 0.80
N ALA A 98 10.67 11.59 0.17
CA ALA A 98 11.02 12.99 0.02
C ALA A 98 10.14 13.91 0.88
N GLY A 99 10.72 15.00 1.36
CA GLY A 99 9.97 16.01 2.11
C GLY A 99 8.78 16.57 1.32
N ALA A 100 8.84 16.54 -0.02
CA ALA A 100 7.73 16.94 -0.88
C ALA A 100 6.48 16.06 -0.71
N HIS A 101 6.63 14.79 -0.42
CA HIS A 101 5.51 13.87 -0.14
C HIS A 101 4.92 14.09 1.26
N TRP A 102 5.76 14.49 2.21
CA TRP A 102 5.32 14.73 3.59
C TRP A 102 4.68 16.11 3.77
N VAL A 103 5.08 17.09 2.98
CA VAL A 103 4.76 18.50 3.22
C VAL A 103 3.26 18.77 3.34
N ASP A 104 2.43 18.10 2.58
CA ASP A 104 0.97 18.20 2.59
C ASP A 104 0.26 16.95 3.12
N CYS A 105 1.02 16.00 3.66
CA CYS A 105 0.46 14.80 4.27
C CYS A 105 -0.49 15.17 5.43
N PRO A 106 -1.71 14.62 5.50
CA PRO A 106 -2.65 14.89 6.59
C PRO A 106 -2.12 14.56 7.99
N TRP A 107 -1.25 13.55 8.09
CA TRP A 107 -0.66 13.14 9.37
C TRP A 107 0.39 14.10 9.90
N ARG A 108 0.92 15.00 9.08
CA ARG A 108 1.86 16.02 9.52
C ARG A 108 1.19 16.97 10.52
N SER A 109 1.82 17.24 11.68
CA SER A 109 1.27 18.09 12.74
C SER A 109 0.89 19.48 12.25
N ALA A 110 1.64 20.05 11.30
CA ALA A 110 1.31 21.35 10.71
C ALA A 110 -0.01 21.32 9.90
N ASN A 111 -0.45 20.15 9.40
CA ASN A 111 -1.59 20.03 8.49
C ASN A 111 -2.88 19.54 9.15
N ASN A 112 -2.86 19.16 10.42
CA ASN A 112 -4.05 18.70 11.14
C ASN A 112 -4.24 19.44 12.47
N ILE A 113 -5.42 19.26 13.07
CA ILE A 113 -5.77 19.86 14.37
C ILE A 113 -5.60 18.87 15.54
N ASN A 114 -5.06 17.68 15.31
CA ASN A 114 -5.20 16.51 16.20
C ASN A 114 -3.92 16.12 16.94
N GLN A 115 -3.01 16.93 17.25
CA GLN A 115 -1.85 16.66 18.11
C GLN A 115 -1.20 15.28 17.90
N THR A 116 -0.79 15.00 16.64
CA THR A 116 -0.19 13.71 16.25
C THR A 116 1.23 13.50 16.78
N ASP A 117 1.84 14.54 17.36
CA ASP A 117 3.22 14.59 17.82
C ASP A 117 4.26 14.20 16.75
N MET A 118 3.92 14.42 15.49
CA MET A 118 4.89 14.31 14.40
C MET A 118 5.80 15.54 14.41
N PRO A 119 7.11 15.36 14.19
CA PRO A 119 8.09 16.44 14.35
C PRO A 119 7.91 17.57 13.33
N GLU A 120 8.10 18.80 13.82
CA GLU A 120 8.16 20.02 13.00
C GLU A 120 9.41 20.84 13.37
N PRO A 121 10.29 21.13 12.40
CA PRO A 121 10.28 20.62 11.01
C PRO A 121 10.56 19.12 10.94
N VAL A 122 10.17 18.47 9.84
CA VAL A 122 10.45 17.05 9.65
C VAL A 122 11.96 16.79 9.60
N PRO A 123 12.49 15.80 10.32
CA PRO A 123 13.89 15.44 10.24
C PRO A 123 14.21 14.74 8.90
N PHE A 124 15.43 14.95 8.40
CA PHE A 124 15.93 14.32 7.20
C PHE A 124 17.04 13.32 7.53
N ALA A 125 16.97 12.13 6.94
CA ALA A 125 17.98 11.09 7.05
C ALA A 125 19.00 11.12 5.88
N GLY A 126 19.15 12.26 5.22
CA GLY A 126 19.99 12.49 4.06
C GLY A 126 19.39 13.59 3.21
N ASP A 127 19.94 13.86 2.03
CA ASP A 127 19.57 15.05 1.24
C ASP A 127 18.09 15.14 0.89
N LYS A 128 17.47 14.01 0.62
CA LYS A 128 16.09 13.95 0.07
C LYS A 128 15.13 13.12 0.91
N ARG A 129 15.63 12.30 1.83
CA ARG A 129 14.80 11.39 2.63
C ARG A 129 14.40 12.01 3.95
N ILE A 130 13.12 11.85 4.29
CA ILE A 130 12.60 12.22 5.61
C ILE A 130 12.69 11.03 6.58
N PHE A 131 12.70 11.33 7.87
CA PHE A 131 12.83 10.33 8.92
C PHE A 131 11.67 10.42 9.90
N VAL A 132 10.48 10.04 9.44
CA VAL A 132 9.27 9.99 10.29
C VAL A 132 8.66 8.60 10.37
N ALA A 133 9.15 7.64 9.59
CA ALA A 133 8.57 6.31 9.52
C ALA A 133 8.57 5.57 10.86
N ASP A 134 9.64 5.68 11.65
CA ASP A 134 9.70 5.06 12.98
C ASP A 134 8.58 5.57 13.89
N MET A 135 8.32 6.88 13.87
CA MET A 135 7.26 7.49 14.66
C MET A 135 5.87 7.17 14.09
N PHE A 136 5.74 7.12 12.77
CA PHE A 136 4.47 6.82 12.11
C PHE A 136 4.01 5.39 12.43
N TYR A 137 4.93 4.43 12.41
CA TYR A 137 4.64 3.03 12.71
C TYR A 137 4.66 2.69 14.21
N ASP A 138 4.99 3.65 15.08
CA ASP A 138 5.00 3.45 16.52
C ASP A 138 3.57 3.44 17.09
N ILE A 139 3.02 2.24 17.22
CA ILE A 139 1.71 1.98 17.82
C ILE A 139 1.72 1.96 19.36
N SER A 140 2.87 2.15 20.00
CA SER A 140 2.94 2.35 21.46
C SER A 140 2.42 3.74 21.85
N HIS A 141 2.50 4.70 20.94
CA HIS A 141 1.96 6.05 21.13
C HIS A 141 0.42 6.03 21.05
N PRO A 142 -0.29 6.33 22.15
CA PRO A 142 -1.73 6.07 22.25
C PRO A 142 -2.56 6.87 21.25
N VAL A 143 -2.20 8.13 21.01
CA VAL A 143 -2.94 9.01 20.08
C VAL A 143 -2.78 8.52 18.64
N ARG A 144 -1.55 8.25 18.19
CA ARG A 144 -1.30 7.75 16.83
C ARG A 144 -1.94 6.37 16.60
N ARG A 145 -1.83 5.48 17.60
CA ARG A 145 -2.47 4.17 17.56
C ARG A 145 -3.98 4.27 17.33
N GLU A 146 -4.65 5.18 18.05
CA GLU A 146 -6.09 5.37 17.92
C GLU A 146 -6.47 5.93 16.53
N PHE A 147 -5.70 6.87 15.99
CA PHE A 147 -5.93 7.35 14.62
C PHE A 147 -5.70 6.27 13.57
N HIS A 148 -4.67 5.45 13.72
CA HIS A 148 -4.46 4.30 12.83
C HIS A 148 -5.64 3.33 12.90
N ARG A 149 -6.11 3.01 14.10
CA ARG A 149 -7.26 2.13 14.30
C ARG A 149 -8.51 2.67 13.60
N LYS A 150 -8.85 3.93 13.82
CA LYS A 150 -10.00 4.59 13.17
C LYS A 150 -9.87 4.58 11.65
N TYR A 151 -8.68 4.89 11.15
CA TYR A 151 -8.43 4.94 9.72
C TYR A 151 -8.52 3.57 9.05
N ILE A 152 -7.93 2.54 9.65
CA ILE A 152 -8.03 1.16 9.15
C ILE A 152 -9.50 0.72 9.11
N ARG A 153 -10.25 0.98 10.18
CA ARG A 153 -11.70 0.66 10.22
C ARG A 153 -12.47 1.42 9.15
N GLN A 154 -12.17 2.70 8.91
CA GLN A 154 -12.79 3.46 7.81
C GLN A 154 -12.50 2.82 6.44
N CYS A 155 -11.29 2.31 6.20
CA CYS A 155 -10.97 1.56 4.98
C CYS A 155 -11.85 0.31 4.84
N LEU A 156 -12.05 -0.42 5.93
CA LEU A 156 -12.87 -1.64 5.96
C LEU A 156 -14.36 -1.33 5.78
N ASP A 157 -14.89 -0.35 6.52
CA ASP A 157 -16.30 0.04 6.48
C ASP A 157 -16.71 0.55 5.10
N ASN A 158 -15.82 1.29 4.42
CA ASN A 158 -16.11 1.82 3.09
C ASN A 158 -16.37 0.73 2.05
N PHE A 159 -15.71 -0.40 2.20
CA PHE A 159 -15.75 -1.51 1.24
C PHE A 159 -16.34 -2.81 1.82
N ALA A 160 -17.08 -2.68 2.89
CA ALA A 160 -17.61 -3.83 3.64
C ALA A 160 -18.48 -4.80 2.82
N ASP A 161 -19.03 -4.34 1.70
CA ASP A 161 -19.89 -5.09 0.79
C ASP A 161 -19.30 -5.24 -0.62
N ASP A 162 -18.06 -4.79 -0.83
CA ASP A 162 -17.39 -4.79 -2.14
C ASP A 162 -16.42 -5.97 -2.27
N ALA A 163 -16.91 -7.11 -2.74
CA ALA A 163 -16.13 -8.35 -2.86
C ALA A 163 -14.91 -8.27 -3.81
N ASN A 164 -14.85 -7.26 -4.66
CA ASN A 164 -13.72 -7.02 -5.56
C ASN A 164 -12.61 -6.14 -4.96
N VAL A 165 -12.74 -5.74 -3.69
CA VAL A 165 -11.72 -4.92 -3.02
C VAL A 165 -10.83 -5.78 -2.13
N VAL A 166 -9.54 -5.65 -2.35
CA VAL A 166 -8.48 -6.30 -1.57
C VAL A 166 -7.77 -5.25 -0.74
N GLN A 167 -7.74 -5.43 0.57
CA GLN A 167 -7.05 -4.53 1.50
C GLN A 167 -5.57 -4.91 1.61
N LEU A 168 -4.68 -3.95 1.50
CA LEU A 168 -3.26 -4.08 1.80
C LEU A 168 -2.72 -2.81 2.46
N ILE A 169 -1.56 -2.90 3.13
CA ILE A 169 -1.10 -1.77 3.94
C ILE A 169 -0.69 -0.59 3.06
N SER A 170 0.25 -0.79 2.12
CA SER A 170 0.81 0.33 1.35
C SER A 170 1.58 -0.14 0.13
N ALA A 171 1.76 0.78 -0.82
CA ALA A 171 2.73 0.67 -1.89
C ALA A 171 4.16 0.62 -1.30
N GLU A 172 4.97 -0.28 -1.84
CA GLU A 172 6.39 -0.47 -1.46
C GLU A 172 6.62 -0.58 0.06
N PHE A 173 5.68 -1.23 0.76
CA PHE A 173 5.71 -1.35 2.22
C PHE A 173 6.90 -2.19 2.70
N THR A 174 7.76 -1.56 3.50
CA THR A 174 8.90 -2.19 4.17
C THR A 174 8.89 -1.92 5.67
N GLY A 175 7.71 -1.62 6.21
CA GLY A 175 7.49 -1.31 7.61
C GLY A 175 7.70 -2.50 8.56
N PRO A 176 7.65 -2.26 9.87
CA PRO A 176 7.98 -3.24 10.89
C PRO A 176 6.86 -4.25 11.11
N LEU A 177 7.24 -5.44 11.56
CA LEU A 177 6.33 -6.55 11.88
C LEU A 177 5.20 -6.13 12.84
N HIS A 178 5.51 -5.38 13.90
CA HIS A 178 4.51 -4.98 14.90
C HIS A 178 3.38 -4.13 14.33
N PHE A 179 3.65 -3.33 13.28
CA PHE A 179 2.61 -2.55 12.62
C PHE A 179 1.71 -3.44 11.76
N VAL A 180 2.28 -4.44 11.06
CA VAL A 180 1.49 -5.45 10.30
C VAL A 180 0.61 -6.27 11.25
N GLN A 181 1.15 -6.68 12.39
CA GLN A 181 0.39 -7.39 13.43
C GLN A 181 -0.79 -6.55 13.92
N PHE A 182 -0.53 -5.28 14.26
CA PHE A 182 -1.58 -4.36 14.68
C PHE A 182 -2.66 -4.16 13.61
N TRP A 183 -2.27 -3.98 12.34
CA TRP A 183 -3.18 -3.82 11.22
C TRP A 183 -4.10 -5.06 11.08
N LEU A 184 -3.54 -6.26 11.13
CA LEU A 184 -4.30 -7.51 11.08
C LEU A 184 -5.19 -7.69 12.32
N ASP A 185 -4.73 -7.31 13.51
CA ASP A 185 -5.53 -7.38 14.73
C ASP A 185 -6.77 -6.49 14.62
N VAL A 186 -6.63 -5.27 14.07
CA VAL A 186 -7.78 -4.37 13.81
C VAL A 186 -8.76 -4.97 12.79
N ILE A 187 -8.25 -5.63 11.75
CA ILE A 187 -9.10 -6.34 10.78
C ILE A 187 -9.86 -7.48 11.47
N GLY A 188 -9.16 -8.31 12.24
CA GLY A 188 -9.79 -9.44 12.94
C GLY A 188 -10.85 -9.01 13.97
N GLU A 189 -10.61 -7.90 14.67
CA GLU A 189 -11.61 -7.29 15.56
C GLU A 189 -12.83 -6.80 14.77
N TRP A 190 -12.60 -6.09 13.65
CA TRP A 190 -13.67 -5.59 12.79
C TRP A 190 -14.51 -6.74 12.20
N GLU A 191 -13.88 -7.81 11.72
CA GLU A 191 -14.58 -9.00 11.22
C GLU A 191 -15.44 -9.65 12.29
N LYS A 192 -14.91 -9.77 13.52
CA LYS A 192 -15.63 -10.34 14.65
C LYS A 192 -16.84 -9.50 15.07
N GLU A 193 -16.70 -8.17 15.06
CA GLU A 193 -17.76 -7.24 15.46
C GLU A 193 -18.87 -7.13 14.43
N THR A 194 -18.52 -7.12 13.16
CA THR A 194 -19.47 -6.88 12.06
C THR A 194 -20.05 -8.16 11.45
N GLY A 195 -19.38 -9.31 11.64
CA GLY A 195 -19.70 -10.56 10.95
C GLY A 195 -19.33 -10.56 9.47
N LYS A 196 -18.70 -9.49 8.97
CA LYS A 196 -18.23 -9.36 7.58
C LYS A 196 -16.82 -9.90 7.44
N LYS A 197 -16.37 -10.06 6.19
CA LYS A 197 -15.01 -10.50 5.84
C LYS A 197 -14.34 -9.48 4.92
N ALA A 198 -13.09 -9.16 5.21
CA ALA A 198 -12.22 -8.40 4.30
C ALA A 198 -11.35 -9.37 3.50
N THR A 199 -11.15 -9.12 2.21
CA THR A 199 -10.11 -9.80 1.44
C THR A 199 -8.79 -9.10 1.70
N VAL A 200 -7.79 -9.83 2.19
CA VAL A 200 -6.53 -9.25 2.69
C VAL A 200 -5.34 -9.77 1.90
N ALA A 201 -4.54 -8.85 1.36
CA ALA A 201 -3.24 -9.16 0.77
C ALA A 201 -2.10 -8.77 1.72
N LEU A 202 -1.24 -9.74 2.00
CA LEU A 202 -0.01 -9.53 2.78
C LEU A 202 1.13 -9.14 1.83
N SER A 203 1.28 -7.83 1.61
CA SER A 203 2.33 -7.22 0.82
C SER A 203 3.37 -6.59 1.75
N ALA A 204 4.45 -7.31 2.04
CA ALA A 204 5.49 -6.92 3.00
C ALA A 204 6.85 -7.50 2.62
N THR A 205 7.88 -7.20 3.39
CA THR A 205 9.20 -7.85 3.27
C THR A 205 9.10 -9.34 3.63
N LYS A 206 10.04 -10.15 3.14
CA LYS A 206 9.96 -11.61 3.31
C LYS A 206 9.93 -12.06 4.77
N ASP A 207 10.77 -11.46 5.60
CA ASP A 207 10.84 -11.76 7.02
C ASP A 207 9.52 -11.47 7.75
N VAL A 208 8.87 -10.37 7.40
CA VAL A 208 7.55 -10.00 7.94
C VAL A 208 6.46 -10.93 7.39
N GLN A 209 6.48 -11.25 6.09
CA GLN A 209 5.54 -12.22 5.51
C GLN A 209 5.66 -13.58 6.21
N ASP A 210 6.88 -14.10 6.32
CA ASP A 210 7.13 -15.40 6.97
C ASP A 210 6.69 -15.39 8.45
N ALA A 211 6.95 -14.31 9.18
CA ALA A 211 6.53 -14.18 10.58
C ALA A 211 5.00 -14.19 10.74
N ILE A 212 4.29 -13.44 9.91
CA ILE A 212 2.80 -13.41 9.93
C ILE A 212 2.21 -14.76 9.52
N LEU A 213 2.73 -15.38 8.48
CA LEU A 213 2.23 -16.67 7.97
C LEU A 213 2.50 -17.82 8.94
N ASN A 214 3.50 -17.72 9.79
CA ASN A 214 3.77 -18.67 10.88
C ASN A 214 2.94 -18.38 12.15
N ASP A 215 2.29 -17.24 12.26
CA ASP A 215 1.34 -16.91 13.32
C ASP A 215 -0.04 -17.49 12.97
N THR A 216 -0.43 -18.58 13.60
CA THR A 216 -1.66 -19.33 13.27
C THR A 216 -2.95 -18.51 13.40
N GLN A 217 -2.97 -17.46 14.18
CA GLN A 217 -4.15 -16.60 14.32
C GLN A 217 -4.20 -15.56 13.18
N ARG A 218 -3.09 -14.84 12.97
CA ARG A 218 -3.03 -13.78 11.95
C ARG A 218 -2.98 -14.35 10.53
N ALA A 219 -2.36 -15.51 10.33
CA ALA A 219 -2.35 -16.19 9.04
C ALA A 219 -3.77 -16.46 8.49
N LYS A 220 -4.77 -16.68 9.35
CA LYS A 220 -6.17 -16.92 8.95
C LYS A 220 -6.83 -15.69 8.32
N LEU A 221 -6.32 -14.50 8.62
CA LEU A 221 -6.84 -13.23 8.09
C LEU A 221 -6.23 -12.90 6.72
N VAL A 222 -5.19 -13.60 6.29
CA VAL A 222 -4.51 -13.38 5.02
C VAL A 222 -5.07 -14.28 3.95
N ASP A 223 -5.57 -13.74 2.85
CA ASP A 223 -6.09 -14.48 1.70
C ASP A 223 -5.06 -14.55 0.57
N ILE A 224 -4.27 -13.50 0.40
CA ILE A 224 -3.33 -13.33 -0.70
C ILE A 224 -1.95 -13.05 -0.14
N ILE A 225 -0.95 -13.80 -0.58
CA ILE A 225 0.47 -13.51 -0.34
C ILE A 225 0.97 -12.76 -1.56
N ASP A 226 1.25 -11.45 -1.38
CA ASP A 226 1.66 -10.57 -2.47
C ASP A 226 3.17 -10.29 -2.42
N ILE A 227 3.92 -10.87 -3.36
CA ILE A 227 5.37 -10.78 -3.42
C ILE A 227 5.77 -9.56 -4.25
N ARG A 228 6.21 -8.49 -3.58
CA ARG A 228 6.64 -7.24 -4.23
C ARG A 228 8.02 -6.75 -3.81
N TYR A 229 8.45 -7.04 -2.58
CA TYR A 229 9.59 -6.34 -1.96
C TYR A 229 10.80 -7.22 -1.70
N TRP A 230 10.77 -8.44 -2.19
CA TRP A 230 11.87 -9.38 -2.15
C TRP A 230 11.87 -10.26 -3.41
N HIS A 231 12.99 -10.84 -3.74
CA HIS A 231 13.12 -11.76 -4.87
C HIS A 231 14.36 -12.63 -4.75
N TYR A 232 14.30 -13.81 -5.31
CA TYR A 232 15.48 -14.64 -5.51
C TYR A 232 16.37 -14.06 -6.62
N LYS A 233 17.65 -14.40 -6.56
CA LYS A 233 18.66 -14.12 -7.54
C LYS A 233 19.44 -15.40 -7.82
N VAL A 234 20.21 -15.45 -8.90
CA VAL A 234 21.12 -16.57 -9.24
C VAL A 234 22.04 -16.89 -8.06
N ASP A 235 22.57 -15.88 -7.41
CA ASP A 235 23.57 -15.96 -6.34
C ASP A 235 22.99 -15.77 -4.92
N GLY A 236 21.67 -15.81 -4.76
CA GLY A 236 21.11 -15.67 -3.42
C GLY A 236 19.69 -15.10 -3.34
N LEU A 237 19.43 -14.33 -2.29
CA LEU A 237 18.15 -13.72 -1.97
C LEU A 237 18.31 -12.22 -1.75
N TYR A 238 17.51 -11.42 -2.43
CA TYR A 238 17.27 -10.04 -2.05
C TYR A 238 16.03 -9.97 -1.16
N ALA A 239 16.22 -9.75 0.12
CA ALA A 239 15.15 -9.62 1.10
C ALA A 239 15.56 -8.56 2.13
N PRO A 240 15.13 -7.29 1.94
CA PRO A 240 15.35 -6.26 2.94
C PRO A 240 14.58 -6.61 4.21
N GLU A 241 15.16 -6.28 5.36
CA GLU A 241 14.54 -6.53 6.67
C GLU A 241 13.46 -5.47 6.95
N GLY A 242 12.29 -5.91 7.35
CA GLY A 242 11.16 -5.06 7.67
C GLY A 242 11.43 -4.17 8.88
N GLY A 243 11.09 -2.88 8.73
CA GLY A 243 11.34 -1.88 9.78
C GLY A 243 12.77 -1.36 9.87
N LYS A 244 13.75 -2.00 9.22
CA LYS A 244 15.15 -1.56 9.24
C LYS A 244 15.58 -0.83 7.98
N ASN A 245 15.13 -1.29 6.83
CA ASN A 245 15.36 -0.60 5.57
C ASN A 245 14.07 0.06 5.10
N LEU A 246 13.68 1.11 5.79
CA LEU A 246 12.42 1.81 5.55
C LEU A 246 12.34 2.54 4.22
N ALA A 247 13.46 2.69 3.51
CA ALA A 247 13.49 3.31 2.19
C ALA A 247 14.33 2.49 1.21
N PRO A 248 13.90 1.27 0.84
CA PRO A 248 14.62 0.44 -0.12
C PRO A 248 14.60 1.10 -1.49
N ARG A 249 15.57 0.75 -2.31
CA ARG A 249 15.48 1.08 -3.73
C ARG A 249 14.25 0.41 -4.30
N GLN A 250 13.52 1.14 -5.13
CA GLN A 250 12.30 0.65 -5.76
C GLN A 250 12.49 -0.75 -6.34
N HIS A 251 11.57 -1.63 -6.01
CA HIS A 251 11.59 -3.04 -6.42
C HIS A 251 11.69 -3.19 -7.94
N ALA A 252 10.91 -2.40 -8.69
CA ALA A 252 10.95 -2.39 -10.16
C ALA A 252 12.35 -2.13 -10.75
N ARG A 253 13.20 -1.37 -10.06
CA ARG A 253 14.59 -1.14 -10.51
C ARG A 253 15.49 -2.37 -10.33
N LYS A 254 15.11 -3.30 -9.48
CA LYS A 254 15.87 -4.51 -9.17
C LYS A 254 15.40 -5.71 -9.98
N MET A 255 14.16 -5.68 -10.45
CA MET A 255 13.58 -6.68 -11.32
C MET A 255 13.82 -6.42 -12.82
N LYS A 256 14.81 -5.62 -13.18
CA LYS A 256 15.17 -5.43 -14.60
C LYS A 256 15.56 -6.75 -15.21
N VAL A 257 15.25 -6.91 -16.52
CA VAL A 257 15.69 -8.05 -17.35
C VAL A 257 17.16 -8.38 -17.08
N GLY A 258 17.44 -9.64 -16.79
CA GLY A 258 18.77 -10.13 -16.41
C GLY A 258 19.11 -10.03 -14.91
N LYS A 259 18.21 -9.54 -14.06
CA LYS A 259 18.39 -9.51 -12.59
C LYS A 259 17.50 -10.47 -11.82
N VAL A 260 16.35 -10.80 -12.37
CA VAL A 260 15.47 -11.88 -11.93
C VAL A 260 15.10 -12.69 -13.16
N THR A 261 15.30 -13.98 -13.10
CA THR A 261 15.04 -14.92 -14.20
C THR A 261 13.71 -15.65 -13.97
N PHE A 262 13.31 -16.45 -14.96
CA PHE A 262 12.17 -17.35 -14.86
C PHE A 262 12.26 -18.26 -13.63
N ASP A 263 13.40 -18.91 -13.43
CA ASP A 263 13.60 -19.87 -12.33
C ASP A 263 13.46 -19.22 -10.94
N GLU A 264 13.94 -18.01 -10.78
CA GLU A 264 13.85 -17.27 -9.52
C GLU A 264 12.42 -16.80 -9.22
N ALA A 265 11.69 -16.34 -10.23
CA ALA A 265 10.28 -15.99 -10.10
C ALA A 265 9.44 -17.24 -9.79
N TYR A 266 9.67 -18.33 -10.54
CA TYR A 266 9.02 -19.63 -10.30
C TYR A 266 9.28 -20.14 -8.88
N ARG A 267 10.53 -20.07 -8.42
CA ARG A 267 10.93 -20.50 -7.07
C ARG A 267 10.21 -19.70 -6.00
N ALA A 268 10.15 -18.36 -6.12
CA ALA A 268 9.51 -17.49 -5.14
C ALA A 268 8.01 -17.80 -4.97
N VAL A 269 7.29 -17.96 -6.07
CA VAL A 269 5.87 -18.29 -6.05
C VAL A 269 5.65 -19.72 -5.54
N SER A 270 6.43 -20.70 -6.04
CA SER A 270 6.31 -22.10 -5.65
C SER A 270 6.57 -22.33 -4.16
N GLU A 271 7.45 -21.53 -3.53
CA GLU A 271 7.72 -21.62 -2.09
C GLU A 271 6.44 -21.43 -1.27
N TYR A 272 5.70 -20.35 -1.53
CA TYR A 272 4.48 -20.07 -0.78
C TYR A 272 3.30 -20.94 -1.23
N ARG A 273 3.18 -21.25 -2.52
CA ARG A 273 2.14 -22.17 -3.00
C ARG A 273 2.25 -23.56 -2.38
N LYS A 274 3.45 -24.05 -2.13
CA LYS A 274 3.67 -25.36 -1.46
C LYS A 274 3.36 -25.31 0.04
N LYS A 275 3.71 -24.19 0.71
CA LYS A 275 3.50 -24.05 2.15
C LYS A 275 2.04 -23.71 2.51
N PHE A 276 1.39 -22.92 1.67
CA PHE A 276 0.05 -22.35 1.90
C PHE A 276 -0.84 -22.56 0.65
N PRO A 277 -1.21 -23.81 0.34
CA PRO A 277 -1.96 -24.14 -0.87
C PRO A 277 -3.35 -23.50 -0.93
N GLU A 278 -3.90 -23.12 0.22
CA GLU A 278 -5.20 -22.47 0.34
C GLU A 278 -5.17 -20.96 0.04
N LYS A 279 -3.97 -20.34 -0.01
CA LYS A 279 -3.82 -18.90 -0.25
C LYS A 279 -3.47 -18.60 -1.70
N ALA A 280 -4.01 -17.51 -2.23
CA ALA A 280 -3.52 -16.97 -3.49
C ALA A 280 -2.10 -16.41 -3.33
N VAL A 281 -1.27 -16.55 -4.36
CA VAL A 281 0.08 -15.97 -4.38
C VAL A 281 0.22 -15.12 -5.63
N THR A 282 0.45 -13.83 -5.45
CA THR A 282 0.74 -12.88 -6.52
C THR A 282 2.21 -12.50 -6.52
N TYR A 283 2.72 -12.17 -7.70
CA TYR A 283 4.10 -11.74 -7.87
C TYR A 283 4.15 -10.55 -8.83
N TYR A 284 4.84 -9.50 -8.46
CA TYR A 284 4.95 -8.29 -9.27
C TYR A 284 5.83 -8.54 -10.52
N ALA A 285 5.21 -9.07 -11.56
CA ALA A 285 5.88 -9.47 -12.80
C ALA A 285 5.31 -8.81 -14.07
N GLN A 286 4.41 -7.85 -13.92
CA GLN A 286 3.56 -7.32 -15.04
C GLN A 286 4.35 -6.70 -16.20
N ASN A 287 5.57 -6.24 -15.98
CA ASN A 287 6.41 -5.66 -17.03
C ASN A 287 7.38 -6.66 -17.67
N TYR A 288 7.27 -7.95 -17.31
CA TYR A 288 8.24 -8.99 -17.69
C TYR A 288 7.51 -10.26 -18.14
N PRO A 289 7.18 -10.40 -19.43
CA PRO A 289 6.39 -11.51 -19.97
C PRO A 289 6.88 -12.89 -19.55
N ASP A 290 8.20 -13.13 -19.57
CA ASP A 290 8.77 -14.42 -19.16
C ASP A 290 8.50 -14.75 -17.68
N MET A 291 8.52 -13.73 -16.83
CA MET A 291 8.20 -13.90 -15.40
C MET A 291 6.71 -14.14 -15.19
N ALA A 292 5.83 -13.59 -16.02
CA ALA A 292 4.41 -13.88 -15.96
C ALA A 292 4.14 -15.38 -16.23
N TRP A 293 4.85 -15.97 -17.17
CA TRP A 293 4.83 -17.43 -17.40
C TRP A 293 5.38 -18.21 -16.20
N ALA A 294 6.44 -17.72 -15.54
CA ALA A 294 6.97 -18.35 -14.34
C ALA A 294 5.91 -18.36 -13.20
N VAL A 295 5.21 -17.24 -13.01
CA VAL A 295 4.12 -17.12 -12.02
C VAL A 295 2.98 -18.11 -12.35
N PHE A 296 2.56 -18.19 -13.60
CA PHE A 296 1.53 -19.13 -14.07
C PHE A 296 1.94 -20.58 -13.82
N MET A 297 3.13 -20.97 -14.25
CA MET A 297 3.66 -22.35 -14.10
C MET A 297 3.87 -22.75 -12.65
N ALA A 298 4.14 -21.78 -11.77
CA ALA A 298 4.23 -21.99 -10.31
C ALA A 298 2.86 -22.05 -9.63
N SER A 299 1.74 -22.02 -10.38
CA SER A 299 0.39 -21.91 -9.86
C SER A 299 0.13 -20.62 -9.08
N GLY A 300 0.80 -19.54 -9.44
CA GLY A 300 0.54 -18.21 -8.91
C GLY A 300 -0.77 -17.63 -9.46
N SER A 301 -1.27 -16.62 -8.79
CA SER A 301 -2.54 -15.96 -9.09
C SER A 301 -2.34 -14.69 -9.92
N CYS A 302 -3.32 -14.36 -10.76
CA CYS A 302 -3.36 -13.14 -11.59
C CYS A 302 -2.09 -12.91 -12.47
N PRO A 303 -1.49 -13.93 -13.10
CA PRO A 303 -0.40 -13.70 -14.03
C PRO A 303 -0.92 -12.97 -15.27
N VAL A 304 -0.22 -11.93 -15.71
CA VAL A 304 -0.49 -11.28 -17.00
C VAL A 304 0.37 -11.96 -18.06
N VAL A 305 -0.10 -13.08 -18.56
CA VAL A 305 0.61 -13.86 -19.59
C VAL A 305 0.30 -13.24 -20.95
N PRO A 306 1.31 -12.88 -21.75
CA PRO A 306 1.09 -12.41 -23.12
C PRO A 306 0.58 -13.59 -23.97
N VAL A 307 -0.60 -13.43 -24.53
CA VAL A 307 -1.20 -14.37 -25.46
C VAL A 307 -1.27 -13.66 -26.81
N ALA A 308 -0.83 -14.30 -27.88
CA ALA A 308 -0.98 -13.74 -29.22
C ALA A 308 -2.47 -13.69 -29.59
N ASP A 309 -2.93 -12.56 -30.13
CA ASP A 309 -4.33 -12.35 -30.51
C ASP A 309 -4.88 -13.38 -31.50
N GLU A 310 -3.98 -14.05 -32.22
CA GLU A 310 -4.32 -15.06 -33.24
C GLU A 310 -4.49 -16.49 -32.67
N ALA A 311 -4.28 -16.68 -31.36
CA ALA A 311 -4.31 -18.00 -30.72
C ALA A 311 -5.69 -18.39 -30.10
N PHE A 312 -6.69 -17.49 -30.15
CA PHE A 312 -8.02 -17.69 -29.56
C PHE A 312 -9.13 -17.10 -30.41
#